data_998c32ffd8136de2a63848591a445880
#
_entry.id   998c32ffd8136de2a63848591a445880
#
_cell.length_a   1.000
_cell.length_b   1.000
_cell.length_c   1.000
_cell.angle_alpha   90.00
_cell.angle_beta   90.00
_cell.angle_gamma   90.00
#
_symmetry.space_group_name_H-M   'P 1'
#
loop_
_entity.id
_entity.type
_entity.pdbx_description
1 polymer ?
#
loop_
_entity_poly.entity_id
_entity_poly.type
_entity_poly.pdbx_seq_one_letter_code
_entity_poly.pdbx_strand_id
1 'polypeptide(L)'
;MREADVAIRLRQPTQPDLIQRKLFSVKFHAYASPEYLKRFGTPRAMEDLDNHRIVLLGGNVPAWLQNRRWLIEAARDGKGPRTPHLTLNNILGVIRACQRGIGVALLPDYLVEENHGLVQLFGEGESIALDAYFVYPEELKTVARVQVFRDFLVSKAQRWTF
;
A
#
# COMPACT_ATOMS: atom_id res chain seq x y z
N MET A 1 26.81 -11.49 -8.29
CA MET A 1 25.90 -12.65 -8.33
C MET A 1 24.49 -12.09 -8.35
N ARG A 2 23.64 -12.44 -9.30
CA ARG A 2 22.25 -12.00 -9.32
C ARG A 2 21.43 -12.92 -8.43
N GLU A 3 20.64 -12.34 -7.55
CA GLU A 3 19.73 -13.09 -6.69
C GLU A 3 18.47 -13.55 -7.44
N ALA A 4 18.10 -12.86 -8.54
CA ALA A 4 16.94 -13.20 -9.37
C ALA A 4 17.10 -12.71 -10.81
N ASP A 5 16.49 -13.41 -11.77
CA ASP A 5 16.42 -13.03 -13.19
C ASP A 5 15.40 -11.91 -13.43
N VAL A 6 14.30 -11.90 -12.66
CA VAL A 6 13.18 -10.97 -12.77
C VAL A 6 12.71 -10.52 -11.40
N ALA A 7 12.06 -9.35 -11.32
CA ALA A 7 11.48 -8.84 -10.10
C ALA A 7 10.13 -8.16 -10.35
N ILE A 8 9.24 -8.20 -9.35
CA ILE A 8 8.08 -7.32 -9.28
C ILE A 8 8.42 -6.22 -8.26
N ARG A 9 8.34 -4.97 -8.69
CA ARG A 9 8.66 -3.81 -7.84
C ARG A 9 7.47 -2.86 -7.78
N LEU A 10 7.17 -2.37 -6.57
CA LEU A 10 6.14 -1.34 -6.33
C LEU A 10 6.69 0.09 -6.49
N ARG A 11 7.72 0.23 -7.29
CA ARG A 11 8.34 1.50 -7.65
C ARG A 11 8.95 1.38 -9.04
N GLN A 12 8.84 2.44 -9.82
CA GLN A 12 9.52 2.52 -11.10
C GLN A 12 11.04 2.52 -10.89
N PRO A 13 11.78 1.54 -11.43
CA PRO A 13 13.24 1.54 -11.40
C PRO A 13 13.81 2.73 -12.16
N THR A 14 14.93 3.24 -11.68
CA THR A 14 15.65 4.35 -12.32
C THR A 14 16.92 3.88 -13.06
N GLN A 15 17.25 2.59 -12.96
CA GLN A 15 18.44 2.02 -13.62
C GLN A 15 18.18 1.91 -15.12
N PRO A 16 19.10 2.42 -15.97
CA PRO A 16 18.90 2.47 -17.43
C PRO A 16 18.99 1.11 -18.13
N ASP A 17 19.64 0.12 -17.51
CA ASP A 17 19.86 -1.25 -18.01
C ASP A 17 18.70 -2.21 -17.66
N LEU A 18 17.63 -1.69 -17.09
CA LEU A 18 16.46 -2.48 -16.73
C LEU A 18 15.28 -2.22 -17.66
N ILE A 19 14.76 -3.29 -18.26
CA ILE A 19 13.47 -3.26 -18.92
C ILE A 19 12.38 -3.34 -17.85
N GLN A 20 11.40 -2.45 -17.97
CA GLN A 20 10.31 -2.34 -17.01
C GLN A 20 8.96 -2.28 -17.74
N ARG A 21 7.98 -2.96 -17.19
CA ARG A 21 6.61 -2.91 -17.67
C ARG A 21 5.65 -2.77 -16.50
N LYS A 22 4.83 -1.73 -16.52
CA LYS A 22 3.76 -1.57 -15.53
C LYS A 22 2.77 -2.73 -15.68
N LEU A 23 2.44 -3.36 -14.56
CA LEU A 23 1.48 -4.45 -14.47
C LEU A 23 0.10 -3.92 -14.05
N PHE A 24 0.03 -3.29 -12.89
CA PHE A 24 -1.20 -2.76 -12.28
C PHE A 24 -0.86 -1.66 -11.29
N SER A 25 -1.88 -0.98 -10.78
CA SER A 25 -1.78 -0.04 -9.67
C SER A 25 -2.54 -0.62 -8.47
N VAL A 26 -1.94 -0.52 -7.29
CA VAL A 26 -2.58 -0.86 -6.01
C VAL A 26 -3.04 0.43 -5.37
N LYS A 27 -4.35 0.55 -5.10
CA LYS A 27 -4.91 1.65 -4.33
C LYS A 27 -4.89 1.35 -2.84
N PHE A 28 -4.70 2.38 -2.05
CA PHE A 28 -4.73 2.35 -0.60
C PHE A 28 -5.65 3.43 -0.10
N HIS A 29 -6.54 3.06 0.80
CA HIS A 29 -7.38 4.00 1.54
C HIS A 29 -7.19 3.84 3.05
N ALA A 30 -7.68 4.83 3.78
CA ALA A 30 -7.78 4.74 5.22
C ALA A 30 -9.01 3.91 5.60
N TYR A 31 -8.83 3.00 6.55
CA TYR A 31 -9.89 2.11 7.03
C TYR A 31 -9.95 2.09 8.54
N ALA A 32 -11.15 1.84 9.06
CA ALA A 32 -11.39 1.55 10.48
C ALA A 32 -12.50 0.53 10.65
N SER A 33 -12.54 -0.17 11.78
CA SER A 33 -13.67 -1.06 12.09
C SER A 33 -14.89 -0.26 12.54
N PRO A 34 -16.12 -0.76 12.29
CA PRO A 34 -17.36 -0.14 12.77
C PRO A 34 -17.35 0.06 14.30
N GLU A 35 -16.77 -0.88 15.04
CA GLU A 35 -16.66 -0.79 16.50
C GLU A 35 -15.76 0.38 16.93
N TYR A 36 -14.63 0.57 16.24
CA TYR A 36 -13.78 1.73 16.48
C TYR A 36 -14.52 3.04 16.25
N LEU A 37 -15.21 3.15 15.10
CA LEU A 37 -15.96 4.36 14.73
C LEU A 37 -17.09 4.66 15.71
N LYS A 38 -17.77 3.63 16.24
CA LYS A 38 -18.80 3.79 17.26
C LYS A 38 -18.25 4.37 18.56
N ARG A 39 -17.00 4.02 18.94
CA ARG A 39 -16.37 4.47 20.20
C ARG A 39 -15.70 5.83 20.09
N PHE A 40 -15.08 6.14 18.98
CA PHE A 40 -14.20 7.31 18.80
C PHE A 40 -14.72 8.32 17.78
N GLY A 41 -15.87 8.05 17.16
CA GLY A 41 -16.40 8.88 16.08
C GLY A 41 -15.80 8.55 14.72
N THR A 42 -16.42 9.07 13.66
CA THR A 42 -15.95 8.90 12.29
C THR A 42 -15.22 10.17 11.87
N PRO A 43 -13.91 10.12 11.55
CA PRO A 43 -13.20 11.26 11.01
C PRO A 43 -13.79 11.64 9.64
N ARG A 44 -14.06 12.92 9.42
CA ARG A 44 -14.65 13.45 8.19
C ARG A 44 -13.63 14.14 7.31
N ALA A 45 -12.56 14.65 7.91
CA ALA A 45 -11.44 15.30 7.24
C ALA A 45 -10.12 14.74 7.78
N MET A 46 -9.04 14.94 7.03
CA MET A 46 -7.71 14.42 7.41
C MET A 46 -7.18 15.03 8.71
N GLU A 47 -7.59 16.26 9.03
CA GLU A 47 -7.27 16.97 10.28
C GLU A 47 -7.85 16.26 11.50
N ASP A 48 -9.01 15.63 11.36
CA ASP A 48 -9.67 14.90 12.47
C ASP A 48 -8.80 13.74 12.98
N LEU A 49 -7.89 13.23 12.15
CA LEU A 49 -6.93 12.19 12.53
C LEU A 49 -6.03 12.60 13.71
N ASP A 50 -5.94 13.89 14.02
CA ASP A 50 -5.24 14.38 15.22
C ASP A 50 -5.85 13.84 16.52
N ASN A 51 -7.13 13.51 16.49
CA ASN A 51 -7.90 12.97 17.63
C ASN A 51 -8.13 11.46 17.52
N HIS A 52 -7.56 10.81 16.52
CA HIS A 52 -7.75 9.39 16.28
C HIS A 52 -6.49 8.57 16.51
N ARG A 53 -6.69 7.31 16.86
CA ARG A 53 -5.61 6.32 17.00
C ARG A 53 -5.19 5.84 15.64
N ILE A 54 -3.91 5.85 15.35
CA ILE A 54 -3.36 5.41 14.06
C ILE A 54 -2.58 4.11 14.28
N VAL A 55 -2.86 3.12 13.46
CA VAL A 55 -2.08 1.89 13.33
C VAL A 55 -1.21 2.01 12.09
N LEU A 56 0.10 2.02 12.29
CA LEU A 56 1.08 2.25 11.23
C LEU A 56 1.80 0.96 10.85
N LEU A 57 1.96 0.74 9.54
CA LEU A 57 2.92 -0.22 9.04
C LEU A 57 4.33 0.38 9.19
N GLY A 58 5.14 -0.12 10.11
CA GLY A 58 6.44 0.39 10.48
C GLY A 58 7.57 -0.64 10.37
N GLY A 59 8.71 -0.34 10.99
CA GLY A 59 9.90 -1.19 10.96
C GLY A 59 10.86 -0.84 9.83
N ASN A 60 11.80 -1.76 9.52
CA ASN A 60 12.83 -1.57 8.50
C ASN A 60 12.22 -1.72 7.10
N VAL A 61 11.44 -0.73 6.69
CA VAL A 61 10.67 -0.76 5.45
C VAL A 61 11.37 0.13 4.43
N PRO A 62 11.55 -0.37 3.20
CA PRO A 62 12.20 0.40 2.15
C PRO A 62 11.61 1.80 1.96
N ALA A 63 12.48 2.78 1.65
CA ALA A 63 12.09 4.18 1.47
C ALA A 63 10.95 4.40 0.46
N TRP A 64 10.79 3.50 -0.52
CA TRP A 64 9.71 3.56 -1.51
C TRP A 64 8.31 3.24 -0.96
N LEU A 65 8.21 2.67 0.24
CA LEU A 65 6.96 2.54 0.98
C LEU A 65 6.68 3.75 1.89
N GLN A 66 7.37 4.88 1.71
CA GLN A 66 7.17 6.08 2.54
C GLN A 66 5.75 6.65 2.44
N ASN A 67 5.04 6.41 1.33
CA ASN A 67 3.62 6.78 1.20
C ASN A 67 2.74 6.22 2.32
N ARG A 68 3.14 5.14 3.00
CA ARG A 68 2.47 4.62 4.20
C ARG A 68 2.45 5.61 5.37
N ARG A 69 3.36 6.61 5.37
CA ARG A 69 3.36 7.68 6.36
C ARG A 69 2.26 8.72 6.14
N TRP A 70 1.53 8.60 5.03
CA TRP A 70 0.48 9.53 4.66
C TRP A 70 -0.50 9.82 5.81
N LEU A 71 -1.00 8.80 6.52
CA LEU A 71 -1.90 9.01 7.67
C LEU A 71 -1.29 9.85 8.80
N ILE A 72 0.03 9.82 8.97
CA ILE A 72 0.68 10.58 10.03
C ILE A 72 1.20 11.94 9.55
N GLU A 73 1.31 12.16 8.25
CA GLU A 73 1.89 13.38 7.66
C GLU A 73 0.85 14.28 6.97
N ALA A 74 -0.26 13.72 6.48
CA ALA A 74 -1.28 14.48 5.75
C ALA A 74 -1.98 15.51 6.64
N ALA A 75 -2.29 16.68 6.05
CA ALA A 75 -2.99 17.80 6.68
C ALA A 75 -2.37 18.23 8.03
N ARG A 76 -1.02 18.39 8.05
CA ARG A 76 -0.30 18.77 9.28
C ARG A 76 0.15 20.24 9.31
N ASP A 77 0.15 20.96 8.20
CA ASP A 77 0.43 22.40 8.08
C ASP A 77 1.55 22.92 9.01
N GLY A 78 2.74 22.32 8.91
CA GLY A 78 3.90 22.66 9.75
C GLY A 78 3.94 22.03 11.14
N LYS A 79 2.90 21.34 11.58
CA LYS A 79 2.93 20.49 12.77
C LYS A 79 3.66 19.19 12.44
N GLY A 80 4.62 18.74 13.16
CA GLY A 80 5.31 17.46 12.93
C GLY A 80 4.34 16.27 12.73
N PRO A 81 4.84 15.10 12.30
CA PRO A 81 3.99 13.93 12.05
C PRO A 81 3.23 13.50 13.32
N ARG A 82 2.03 12.94 13.13
CA ARG A 82 1.26 12.32 14.22
C ARG A 82 2.03 11.14 14.80
N THR A 83 1.93 10.95 16.11
CA THR A 83 2.48 9.76 16.75
C THR A 83 1.53 8.59 16.56
N PRO A 84 1.93 7.49 15.92
CA PRO A 84 1.08 6.32 15.78
C PRO A 84 0.82 5.69 17.16
N HIS A 85 -0.40 5.20 17.37
CA HIS A 85 -0.79 4.49 18.58
C HIS A 85 -0.18 3.09 18.64
N LEU A 86 -0.04 2.44 17.47
CA LEU A 86 0.57 1.13 17.30
C LEU A 86 1.35 1.09 16.00
N THR A 87 2.55 0.51 16.05
CA THR A 87 3.38 0.27 14.86
C THR A 87 3.66 -1.22 14.73
N LEU A 88 3.36 -1.79 13.56
CA LEU A 88 3.56 -3.20 13.24
C LEU A 88 4.41 -3.34 11.98
N ASN A 89 5.19 -4.40 11.88
CA ASN A 89 6.14 -4.63 10.79
C ASN A 89 5.61 -5.50 9.64
N ASN A 90 4.33 -5.87 9.69
CA ASN A 90 3.69 -6.63 8.62
C ASN A 90 2.24 -6.18 8.40
N ILE A 91 1.78 -6.28 7.16
CA ILE A 91 0.47 -5.77 6.74
C ILE A 91 -0.70 -6.58 7.35
N LEU A 92 -0.55 -7.89 7.52
CA LEU A 92 -1.58 -8.73 8.10
C LEU A 92 -1.83 -8.36 9.57
N GLY A 93 -0.77 -8.05 10.32
CA GLY A 93 -0.88 -7.53 11.67
C GLY A 93 -1.64 -6.20 11.72
N VAL A 94 -1.34 -5.28 10.77
CA VAL A 94 -2.04 -3.99 10.67
C VAL A 94 -3.53 -4.19 10.38
N ILE A 95 -3.89 -5.06 9.43
CA ILE A 95 -5.29 -5.40 9.13
C ILE A 95 -5.99 -5.95 10.37
N ARG A 96 -5.38 -6.91 11.06
CA ARG A 96 -5.95 -7.49 12.28
C ARG A 96 -6.13 -6.48 13.40
N ALA A 97 -5.17 -5.59 13.61
CA ALA A 97 -5.28 -4.53 14.59
C ALA A 97 -6.44 -3.57 14.25
N CYS A 98 -6.57 -3.19 12.99
CA CYS A 98 -7.67 -2.36 12.49
C CYS A 98 -9.03 -3.04 12.71
N GLN A 99 -9.17 -4.32 12.33
CA GLN A 99 -10.38 -5.12 12.54
C GLN A 99 -10.78 -5.23 14.02
N ARG A 100 -9.80 -5.27 14.92
CA ARG A 100 -10.01 -5.32 16.38
C ARG A 100 -10.26 -3.94 17.01
N GLY A 101 -10.47 -2.90 16.20
CA GLY A 101 -10.81 -1.57 16.69
C GLY A 101 -9.68 -0.85 17.41
N ILE A 102 -8.41 -1.17 17.10
CA ILE A 102 -7.26 -0.50 17.71
C ILE A 102 -7.11 0.93 17.16
N GLY A 103 -7.43 1.15 15.87
CA GLY A 103 -7.31 2.46 15.25
C GLY A 103 -7.56 2.46 13.76
N VAL A 104 -7.30 3.60 13.14
CA VAL A 104 -7.34 3.83 11.69
C VAL A 104 -6.04 3.32 11.07
N ALA A 105 -6.12 2.62 9.95
CA ALA A 105 -4.98 2.11 9.21
C ALA A 105 -5.07 2.44 7.72
N LEU A 106 -3.92 2.63 7.06
CA LEU A 106 -3.81 2.70 5.61
C LEU A 106 -3.63 1.27 5.07
N LEU A 107 -4.59 0.79 4.29
CA LEU A 107 -4.61 -0.59 3.79
C LEU A 107 -4.82 -0.63 2.28
N PRO A 108 -4.23 -1.60 1.57
CA PRO A 108 -4.53 -1.82 0.17
C PRO A 108 -5.95 -2.38 0.03
N ASP A 109 -6.71 -1.83 -0.92
CA ASP A 109 -8.14 -2.12 -1.10
C ASP A 109 -8.42 -3.61 -1.31
N TYR A 110 -7.61 -4.27 -2.15
CA TYR A 110 -7.77 -5.69 -2.45
C TYR A 110 -7.68 -6.62 -1.21
N LEU A 111 -6.95 -6.20 -0.17
CA LEU A 111 -6.87 -6.97 1.07
C LEU A 111 -8.09 -6.74 1.98
N VAL A 112 -8.78 -5.62 1.78
CA VAL A 112 -9.98 -5.28 2.56
C VAL A 112 -11.22 -5.92 1.96
N GLU A 113 -11.34 -5.98 0.63
CA GLU A 113 -12.45 -6.64 -0.07
C GLU A 113 -12.58 -8.11 0.32
N GLU A 114 -11.46 -8.81 0.54
CA GLU A 114 -11.45 -10.19 1.02
C GLU A 114 -11.79 -10.33 2.52
N ASN A 115 -11.58 -9.26 3.31
CA ASN A 115 -11.71 -9.27 4.76
C ASN A 115 -12.86 -8.37 5.24
N HIS A 116 -14.09 -8.70 4.88
CA HIS A 116 -15.30 -7.97 5.24
C HIS A 116 -15.31 -7.46 6.68
N GLY A 117 -15.75 -6.23 6.87
CA GLY A 117 -15.96 -5.62 8.18
C GLY A 117 -15.15 -4.39 8.50
N LEU A 118 -14.41 -3.82 7.53
CA LEU A 118 -13.79 -2.52 7.65
C LEU A 118 -14.57 -1.47 6.82
N VAL A 119 -14.59 -0.26 7.32
CA VAL A 119 -15.23 0.90 6.68
C VAL A 119 -14.13 1.77 6.10
N GLN A 120 -14.22 2.05 4.81
CA GLN A 120 -13.37 3.04 4.14
C GLN A 120 -13.71 4.42 4.69
N LEU A 121 -12.68 5.18 5.02
CA LEU A 121 -12.78 6.56 5.48
C LEU A 121 -12.37 7.50 4.35
N PHE A 122 -12.91 8.71 4.41
CA PHE A 122 -12.69 9.75 3.40
C PHE A 122 -13.20 9.33 2.00
N GLY A 123 -13.18 10.23 1.05
CA GLY A 123 -13.66 9.97 -0.31
C GLY A 123 -12.58 9.38 -1.22
N GLU A 124 -12.98 9.02 -2.43
CA GLU A 124 -12.10 8.50 -3.48
C GLU A 124 -10.90 9.42 -3.80
N GLY A 125 -11.01 10.72 -3.54
CA GLY A 125 -9.92 11.68 -3.71
C GLY A 125 -8.79 11.56 -2.69
N GLU A 126 -9.03 10.87 -1.57
CA GLU A 126 -8.10 10.72 -0.45
C GLU A 126 -7.48 9.31 -0.45
N SER A 127 -6.83 8.97 -1.56
CA SER A 127 -6.19 7.68 -1.77
C SER A 127 -4.73 7.81 -2.16
N ILE A 128 -3.97 6.73 -1.95
CA ILE A 128 -2.61 6.57 -2.45
C ILE A 128 -2.60 5.42 -3.45
N ALA A 129 -1.94 5.61 -4.59
CA ALA A 129 -1.72 4.55 -5.56
C ALA A 129 -0.23 4.20 -5.66
N LEU A 130 0.07 2.91 -5.68
CA LEU A 130 1.40 2.38 -5.97
C LEU A 130 1.36 1.51 -7.22
N ASP A 131 2.20 1.85 -8.20
CA ASP A 131 2.32 1.08 -9.42
C ASP A 131 3.26 -0.11 -9.25
N ALA A 132 2.80 -1.27 -9.66
CA ALA A 132 3.60 -2.49 -9.72
C ALA A 132 4.24 -2.65 -11.11
N TYR A 133 5.54 -2.88 -11.13
CA TYR A 133 6.32 -3.07 -12.36
C TYR A 133 6.95 -4.45 -12.39
N PHE A 134 6.84 -5.12 -13.54
CA PHE A 134 7.68 -6.25 -13.91
C PHE A 134 9.00 -5.72 -14.44
N VAL A 135 10.10 -6.18 -13.87
CA VAL A 135 11.44 -5.66 -14.15
C VAL A 135 12.42 -6.78 -14.41
N TYR A 136 13.24 -6.63 -15.43
CA TYR A 136 14.33 -7.56 -15.75
C TYR A 136 15.45 -6.84 -16.51
N PRO A 137 16.69 -7.35 -16.46
CA PRO A 137 17.80 -6.78 -17.19
C PRO A 137 17.64 -6.90 -18.72
N GLU A 138 18.13 -5.91 -19.46
CA GLU A 138 18.01 -5.88 -20.93
C GLU A 138 18.64 -7.12 -21.58
N GLU A 139 19.75 -7.63 -21.03
CA GLU A 139 20.41 -8.85 -21.53
C GLU A 139 19.51 -10.12 -21.50
N LEU A 140 18.46 -10.13 -20.67
CA LEU A 140 17.48 -11.22 -20.60
C LEU A 140 16.28 -11.03 -21.53
N LYS A 141 16.25 -9.97 -22.35
CA LYS A 141 15.13 -9.63 -23.23
C LYS A 141 14.73 -10.77 -24.20
N THR A 142 15.72 -11.52 -24.69
CA THR A 142 15.49 -12.62 -25.64
C THR A 142 15.37 -14.00 -25.00
N VAL A 143 15.46 -14.08 -23.66
CA VAL A 143 15.41 -15.34 -22.93
C VAL A 143 13.97 -15.83 -22.84
N ALA A 144 13.67 -16.99 -23.45
CA ALA A 144 12.31 -17.52 -23.60
C ALA A 144 11.55 -17.63 -22.27
N ARG A 145 12.19 -18.14 -21.19
CA ARG A 145 11.54 -18.25 -19.87
C ARG A 145 11.09 -16.90 -19.30
N VAL A 146 11.86 -15.82 -19.55
CA VAL A 146 11.53 -14.48 -19.10
C VAL A 146 10.35 -13.92 -19.89
N GLN A 147 10.34 -14.13 -21.21
CA GLN A 147 9.24 -13.70 -22.08
C GLN A 147 7.92 -14.40 -21.74
N VAL A 148 7.94 -15.72 -21.60
CA VAL A 148 6.75 -16.51 -21.24
C VAL A 148 6.20 -16.06 -19.87
N PHE A 149 7.06 -15.88 -18.89
CA PHE A 149 6.64 -15.43 -17.55
C PHE A 149 6.09 -14.00 -17.58
N ARG A 150 6.73 -13.10 -18.33
CA ARG A 150 6.23 -11.74 -18.55
C ARG A 150 4.82 -11.74 -19.15
N ASP A 151 4.63 -12.50 -20.24
CA ASP A 151 3.36 -12.51 -20.97
C ASP A 151 2.24 -13.14 -20.13
N PHE A 152 2.58 -14.17 -19.34
CA PHE A 152 1.67 -14.73 -18.34
C PHE A 152 1.25 -13.68 -17.31
N LEU A 153 2.21 -12.99 -16.68
CA LEU A 153 1.90 -11.97 -15.64
C LEU A 153 1.09 -10.81 -16.23
N VAL A 154 1.47 -10.33 -17.41
CA VAL A 154 0.73 -9.23 -18.07
C VAL A 154 -0.71 -9.66 -18.38
N SER A 155 -0.93 -10.86 -18.90
CA SER A 155 -2.28 -11.36 -19.18
C SER A 155 -3.13 -11.53 -17.92
N LYS A 156 -2.51 -11.89 -16.80
CA LYS A 156 -3.19 -11.96 -15.49
C LYS A 156 -3.48 -10.59 -14.93
N ALA A 157 -2.49 -9.68 -14.97
CA ALA A 157 -2.62 -8.33 -14.45
C ALA A 157 -3.74 -7.51 -15.11
N GLN A 158 -3.99 -7.74 -16.41
CA GLN A 158 -5.11 -7.12 -17.14
C GLN A 158 -6.50 -7.54 -16.63
N ARG A 159 -6.59 -8.65 -15.93
CA ARG A 159 -7.84 -9.18 -15.35
C ARG A 159 -8.01 -8.80 -13.88
N TRP A 160 -7.00 -8.19 -13.28
CA TRP A 160 -7.06 -7.76 -11.88
C TRP A 160 -7.57 -6.32 -11.83
N THR A 161 -8.73 -6.15 -11.22
CA THR A 161 -9.25 -4.86 -10.76
C THR A 161 -8.88 -4.72 -9.28
N PHE A 162 -7.95 -3.81 -8.99
CA PHE A 162 -7.54 -3.51 -7.60
C PHE A 162 -7.99 -2.11 -7.19
#